data_d1ba7548a50fb0732f3e6e984a4b13a7
#
_entry.id   d1ba7548a50fb0732f3e6e984a4b13a7
#
_cell.length_a   1.000
_cell.length_b   1.000
_cell.length_c   1.000
_cell.angle_alpha   90.00
_cell.angle_beta   90.00
_cell.angle_gamma   90.00
#
_symmetry.space_group_name_H-M   'P 1'
#
loop_
_entity.id
_entity.type
_entity.pdbx_description
1 polymer ?
#
loop_
_entity_poly.entity_id
_entity_poly.type
_entity_poly.pdbx_seq_one_letter_code
_entity_poly.pdbx_strand_id
1 'polypeptide(L)'
;FDTGSGETLPHNAAALDVDFSQISHLILSHGHYDHTGGVEQVLAANTLCQLITHPFAFSERYSRHADRPIKRIGMPDNIRATLQLLNPDRLHCFSGVLLLSENIGITGSVPRTYLFEDTGGPFYLDEAGQLVDLLPDDQALWINTPQGLVIVLGCCHSGVVNTVEYIRQLNEGAGIAGIIG
;
A
#
# COMPACT_ATOMS: atom_id res chain seq x y z
N PHE A 1 4.68 6.31 2.84
CA PHE A 1 3.73 5.20 2.68
C PHE A 1 2.46 5.75 2.08
N ASP A 2 2.10 5.29 0.86
CA ASP A 2 1.00 5.77 0.01
C ASP A 2 1.07 7.25 -0.40
N THR A 3 0.21 7.65 -1.34
CA THR A 3 0.21 9.00 -1.91
C THR A 3 -1.19 9.62 -1.99
N GLY A 4 -2.19 8.96 -1.44
CA GLY A 4 -3.58 9.38 -1.57
C GLY A 4 -4.05 9.34 -3.03
N SER A 5 -5.14 10.04 -3.32
CA SER A 5 -5.62 10.28 -4.70
C SER A 5 -4.74 11.25 -5.50
N GLY A 6 -3.76 11.89 -4.84
CA GLY A 6 -2.83 12.85 -5.43
C GLY A 6 -3.29 14.31 -5.35
N GLU A 7 -4.58 14.58 -5.26
CA GLU A 7 -5.11 15.96 -5.34
C GLU A 7 -4.64 16.85 -4.18
N THR A 8 -4.67 16.32 -2.95
CA THR A 8 -4.33 17.08 -1.74
C THR A 8 -2.88 16.87 -1.29
N LEU A 9 -2.18 15.91 -1.87
CA LEU A 9 -0.85 15.52 -1.43
C LEU A 9 0.17 16.68 -1.41
N PRO A 10 0.32 17.50 -2.48
CA PRO A 10 1.28 18.61 -2.45
C PRO A 10 0.90 19.70 -1.44
N HIS A 11 -0.40 19.96 -1.28
CA HIS A 11 -0.87 20.93 -0.29
C HIS A 11 -0.57 20.48 1.13
N ASN A 12 -0.84 19.24 1.45
CA ASN A 12 -0.58 18.67 2.77
C ASN A 12 0.93 18.59 3.06
N ALA A 13 1.73 18.19 2.06
CA ALA A 13 3.19 18.16 2.19
C ALA A 13 3.74 19.55 2.51
N ALA A 14 3.30 20.58 1.79
CA ALA A 14 3.70 21.96 2.05
C ALA A 14 3.26 22.45 3.43
N ALA A 15 2.03 22.12 3.87
CA ALA A 15 1.52 22.50 5.18
C ALA A 15 2.27 21.82 6.35
N LEU A 16 2.84 20.64 6.10
CA LEU A 16 3.59 19.84 7.07
C LEU A 16 5.11 19.99 6.91
N ASP A 17 5.57 20.87 6.03
CA ASP A 17 6.98 21.07 5.69
C ASP A 17 7.70 19.78 5.24
N VAL A 18 6.99 18.94 4.48
CA VAL A 18 7.53 17.70 3.91
C VAL A 18 8.07 17.98 2.51
N ASP A 19 9.37 17.81 2.35
CA ASP A 19 10.07 17.95 1.07
C ASP A 19 10.15 16.60 0.34
N PHE A 20 9.45 16.43 -0.76
CA PHE A 20 9.49 15.21 -1.57
C PHE A 20 10.87 14.88 -2.13
N SER A 21 11.75 15.87 -2.29
CA SER A 21 13.12 15.63 -2.74
C SER A 21 13.96 14.81 -1.75
N GLN A 22 13.54 14.75 -0.50
CA GLN A 22 14.20 13.98 0.57
C GLN A 22 13.67 12.56 0.72
N ILE A 23 12.62 12.18 -0.02
CA ILE A 23 12.02 10.84 0.08
C ILE A 23 12.90 9.84 -0.64
N SER A 24 13.54 8.95 0.10
CA SER A 24 14.36 7.86 -0.46
C SER A 24 13.53 6.68 -0.98
N HIS A 25 12.43 6.35 -0.30
CA HIS A 25 11.56 5.22 -0.63
C HIS A 25 10.08 5.65 -0.60
N LEU A 26 9.37 5.36 -1.68
CA LEU A 26 7.93 5.41 -1.75
C LEU A 26 7.39 3.98 -1.71
N ILE A 27 6.55 3.68 -0.74
CA ILE A 27 5.98 2.35 -0.56
C ILE A 27 4.47 2.45 -0.76
N LEU A 28 3.91 1.60 -1.61
CA LEU A 28 2.46 1.52 -1.82
C LEU A 28 1.88 0.36 -1.01
N SER A 29 0.86 0.62 -0.21
CA SER A 29 0.16 -0.42 0.55
C SER A 29 -0.56 -1.40 -0.37
N HIS A 30 -1.22 -0.88 -1.40
CA HIS A 30 -1.93 -1.65 -2.41
C HIS A 30 -2.25 -0.79 -3.64
N GLY A 31 -2.88 -1.39 -4.65
CA GLY A 31 -3.07 -0.76 -5.98
C GLY A 31 -4.36 0.04 -6.17
N HIS A 32 -5.09 0.49 -5.14
CA HIS A 32 -6.25 1.35 -5.33
C HIS A 32 -5.84 2.78 -5.68
N TYR A 33 -6.72 3.48 -6.46
CA TYR A 33 -6.47 4.82 -7.00
C TYR A 33 -6.21 5.87 -5.92
N ASP A 34 -6.86 5.74 -4.78
CA ASP A 34 -6.77 6.64 -3.63
C ASP A 34 -5.54 6.40 -2.73
N HIS A 35 -4.68 5.47 -3.12
CA HIS A 35 -3.36 5.23 -2.54
C HIS A 35 -2.22 5.50 -3.52
N THR A 36 -2.51 5.42 -4.82
CA THR A 36 -1.49 5.48 -5.87
C THR A 36 -1.52 6.77 -6.70
N GLY A 37 -2.55 7.62 -6.54
CA GLY A 37 -2.80 8.77 -7.43
C GLY A 37 -1.72 9.86 -7.41
N GLY A 38 -0.96 9.99 -6.32
CA GLY A 38 0.10 10.99 -6.18
C GLY A 38 1.51 10.49 -6.50
N VAL A 39 1.69 9.28 -6.99
CA VAL A 39 3.00 8.67 -7.26
C VAL A 39 3.88 9.52 -8.17
N GLU A 40 3.33 10.06 -9.26
CA GLU A 40 4.08 10.92 -10.18
C GLU A 40 4.68 12.14 -9.50
N GLN A 41 3.97 12.75 -8.58
CA GLN A 41 4.41 13.97 -7.87
C GLN A 41 5.66 13.70 -7.03
N VAL A 42 5.69 12.56 -6.33
CA VAL A 42 6.84 12.15 -5.52
C VAL A 42 8.03 11.77 -6.41
N LEU A 43 7.80 10.96 -7.44
CA LEU A 43 8.85 10.48 -8.34
C LEU A 43 9.45 11.60 -9.19
N ALA A 44 8.67 12.63 -9.54
CA ALA A 44 9.14 13.81 -10.27
C ALA A 44 10.01 14.72 -9.39
N ALA A 45 9.70 14.82 -8.09
CA ALA A 45 10.47 15.63 -7.17
C ALA A 45 11.82 14.99 -6.79
N ASN A 46 11.93 13.67 -6.85
CA ASN A 46 13.18 12.96 -6.56
C ASN A 46 13.44 11.84 -7.57
N THR A 47 14.43 12.05 -8.43
CA THR A 47 14.84 11.07 -9.44
C THR A 47 15.59 9.87 -8.88
N LEU A 48 15.96 9.87 -7.60
CA LEU A 48 16.62 8.77 -6.89
C LEU A 48 15.66 7.97 -6.01
N CYS A 49 14.42 8.45 -5.81
CA CYS A 49 13.42 7.78 -5.00
C CYS A 49 13.14 6.36 -5.55
N GLN A 50 13.22 5.37 -4.68
CA GLN A 50 12.89 3.97 -4.97
C GLN A 50 11.40 3.75 -4.71
N LEU A 51 10.69 3.11 -5.64
CA LEU A 51 9.30 2.73 -5.45
C LEU A 51 9.21 1.24 -5.13
N ILE A 52 8.53 0.91 -4.04
CA ILE A 52 8.30 -0.46 -3.58
C ILE A 52 6.81 -0.73 -3.60
N THR A 53 6.40 -1.80 -4.26
CA THR A 53 5.00 -2.21 -4.36
C THR A 53 4.88 -3.71 -4.51
N HIS A 54 3.67 -4.21 -4.32
CA HIS A 54 3.35 -5.59 -4.64
C HIS A 54 3.06 -5.76 -6.14
N PRO A 55 3.47 -6.85 -6.81
CA PRO A 55 3.22 -7.02 -8.25
C PRO A 55 1.72 -7.01 -8.61
N PHE A 56 0.85 -7.42 -7.70
CA PHE A 56 -0.60 -7.42 -7.91
C PHE A 56 -1.24 -6.01 -7.85
N ALA A 57 -0.50 -4.98 -7.41
CA ALA A 57 -0.97 -3.59 -7.37
C ALA A 57 -1.31 -3.03 -8.77
N PHE A 58 -0.79 -3.65 -9.83
CA PHE A 58 -1.06 -3.27 -11.23
C PHE A 58 -2.33 -3.90 -11.81
N SER A 59 -3.05 -4.73 -11.05
CA SER A 59 -4.28 -5.38 -11.52
C SER A 59 -5.40 -4.38 -11.75
N GLU A 60 -6.24 -4.65 -12.76
CA GLU A 60 -7.51 -3.95 -12.91
C GLU A 60 -8.43 -4.29 -11.74
N ARG A 61 -9.13 -3.27 -11.24
CA ARG A 61 -9.99 -3.42 -10.07
C ARG A 61 -11.24 -2.61 -10.18
N TYR A 62 -12.32 -3.18 -9.67
CA TYR A 62 -13.65 -2.61 -9.69
C TYR A 62 -14.33 -2.77 -8.34
N SER A 63 -15.14 -1.77 -7.97
CA SER A 63 -16.06 -1.83 -6.85
C SER A 63 -17.48 -1.88 -7.38
N ARG A 64 -18.29 -2.86 -6.92
CA ARG A 64 -19.65 -3.06 -7.35
C ARG A 64 -20.61 -3.12 -6.18
N HIS A 65 -21.38 -2.06 -5.99
CA HIS A 65 -22.46 -1.99 -5.01
C HIS A 65 -23.80 -2.14 -5.71
N ALA A 66 -24.80 -2.63 -5.00
CA ALA A 66 -26.13 -2.86 -5.57
C ALA A 66 -26.87 -1.58 -5.98
N ASP A 67 -26.55 -0.47 -5.32
CA ASP A 67 -27.26 0.83 -5.36
C ASP A 67 -26.56 1.88 -6.24
N ARG A 68 -25.42 1.56 -6.85
CA ARG A 68 -24.64 2.51 -7.64
C ARG A 68 -23.95 1.85 -8.82
N PRO A 69 -23.57 2.64 -9.87
CA PRO A 69 -22.79 2.12 -10.99
C PRO A 69 -21.48 1.50 -10.53
N ILE A 70 -21.02 0.50 -11.29
CA ILE A 70 -19.69 -0.06 -11.08
C ILE A 70 -18.64 1.03 -11.24
N LYS A 71 -17.62 1.02 -10.37
CA LYS A 71 -16.54 1.99 -10.38
C LYS A 71 -15.21 1.26 -10.55
N ARG A 72 -14.40 1.69 -11.52
CA ARG A 72 -12.99 1.28 -11.61
C ARG A 72 -12.23 1.94 -10.46
N ILE A 73 -11.52 1.15 -9.67
CA ILE A 73 -10.83 1.59 -8.46
C ILE A 73 -9.34 1.20 -8.43
N GLY A 74 -8.84 0.55 -9.47
CA GLY A 74 -7.42 0.22 -9.59
C GLY A 74 -6.54 1.46 -9.81
N MET A 75 -5.24 1.23 -9.89
CA MET A 75 -4.24 2.26 -10.16
C MET A 75 -4.61 3.07 -11.42
N PRO A 76 -4.55 4.41 -11.39
CA PRO A 76 -4.82 5.24 -12.56
C PRO A 76 -3.90 4.91 -13.74
N ASP A 77 -4.43 5.03 -14.97
CA ASP A 77 -3.68 4.65 -16.18
C ASP A 77 -2.43 5.49 -16.40
N ASN A 78 -2.48 6.79 -16.08
CA ASN A 78 -1.29 7.65 -16.15
C ASN A 78 -0.19 7.19 -15.17
N ILE A 79 -0.56 6.82 -13.94
CA ILE A 79 0.40 6.29 -12.96
C ILE A 79 0.98 4.97 -13.44
N ARG A 80 0.14 4.07 -13.96
CA ARG A 80 0.60 2.80 -14.53
C ARG A 80 1.59 3.03 -15.68
N ALA A 81 1.29 3.95 -16.59
CA ALA A 81 2.17 4.32 -17.70
C ALA A 81 3.49 4.90 -17.19
N THR A 82 3.46 5.79 -16.20
CA THR A 82 4.66 6.34 -15.57
C THR A 82 5.55 5.24 -15.00
N LEU A 83 4.96 4.28 -14.29
CA LEU A 83 5.71 3.18 -13.68
C LEU A 83 6.29 2.20 -14.72
N GLN A 84 5.61 2.01 -15.86
CA GLN A 84 6.15 1.22 -16.98
C GLN A 84 7.37 1.87 -17.64
N LEU A 85 7.46 3.19 -17.59
CA LEU A 85 8.59 3.96 -18.13
C LEU A 85 9.68 4.27 -17.08
N LEU A 86 9.41 3.95 -15.82
CA LEU A 86 10.37 4.16 -14.74
C LEU A 86 11.61 3.27 -14.96
N ASN A 87 12.79 3.81 -14.63
CA ASN A 87 14.02 2.99 -14.65
C ASN A 87 13.78 1.72 -13.78
N PRO A 88 14.01 0.52 -14.34
CA PRO A 88 13.80 -0.75 -13.61
C PRO A 88 14.53 -0.83 -12.27
N ASP A 89 15.68 -0.16 -12.14
CA ASP A 89 16.45 -0.12 -10.89
C ASP A 89 15.73 0.69 -9.77
N ARG A 90 14.66 1.41 -10.10
CA ARG A 90 13.87 2.21 -9.18
C ARG A 90 12.51 1.60 -8.84
N LEU A 91 12.10 0.52 -9.50
CA LEU A 91 10.82 -0.16 -9.27
C LEU A 91 11.06 -1.55 -8.70
N HIS A 92 10.68 -1.75 -7.46
CA HIS A 92 10.86 -3.01 -6.76
C HIS A 92 9.51 -3.64 -6.44
N CYS A 93 9.24 -4.81 -7.03
CA CYS A 93 8.01 -5.55 -6.82
C CYS A 93 8.29 -6.78 -5.94
N PHE A 94 7.65 -6.84 -4.76
CA PHE A 94 7.79 -7.93 -3.81
C PHE A 94 6.41 -8.42 -3.34
N SER A 95 6.26 -9.72 -3.16
CA SER A 95 5.05 -10.32 -2.60
C SER A 95 5.26 -10.90 -1.20
N GLY A 96 6.49 -11.05 -0.78
CA GLY A 96 6.87 -11.54 0.55
C GLY A 96 7.40 -10.43 1.44
N VAL A 97 7.89 -10.83 2.61
CA VAL A 97 8.49 -9.91 3.59
C VAL A 97 9.75 -9.26 3.01
N LEU A 98 9.85 -7.95 3.18
CA LEU A 98 11.03 -7.18 2.80
C LEU A 98 11.50 -6.33 3.98
N LEU A 99 12.77 -6.47 4.35
CA LEU A 99 13.42 -5.58 5.32
C LEU A 99 14.11 -4.43 4.59
N LEU A 100 13.71 -3.21 4.88
CA LEU A 100 14.35 -1.99 4.37
C LEU A 100 15.57 -1.60 5.20
N SER A 101 15.56 -1.96 6.47
CA SER A 101 16.66 -1.80 7.42
C SER A 101 16.52 -2.81 8.56
N GLU A 102 17.43 -2.78 9.52
CA GLU A 102 17.32 -3.59 10.75
C GLU A 102 16.02 -3.33 11.52
N ASN A 103 15.44 -2.14 11.36
CA ASN A 103 14.29 -1.70 12.15
C ASN A 103 13.00 -1.47 11.33
N ILE A 104 13.04 -1.56 10.00
CA ILE A 104 11.89 -1.25 9.15
C ILE A 104 11.63 -2.42 8.20
N GLY A 105 10.41 -2.94 8.22
CA GLY A 105 10.00 -4.00 7.32
C GLY A 105 8.63 -3.76 6.69
N ILE A 106 8.39 -4.48 5.61
CA ILE A 106 7.13 -4.51 4.85
C ILE A 106 6.66 -5.96 4.79
N THR A 107 5.37 -6.18 5.03
CA THR A 107 4.80 -7.53 5.15
C THR A 107 4.78 -8.31 3.84
N GLY A 108 4.66 -7.62 2.70
CA GLY A 108 4.12 -8.25 1.50
C GLY A 108 2.67 -8.72 1.75
N SER A 109 2.23 -9.77 1.05
CA SER A 109 0.89 -10.33 1.24
C SER A 109 0.68 -10.81 2.69
N VAL A 110 -0.39 -10.33 3.32
CA VAL A 110 -0.75 -10.72 4.69
C VAL A 110 -1.62 -11.98 4.67
N PRO A 111 -1.26 -13.05 5.40
CA PRO A 111 -2.09 -14.25 5.52
C PRO A 111 -3.43 -13.96 6.22
N ARG A 112 -4.53 -14.47 5.65
CA ARG A 112 -5.88 -14.34 6.23
C ARG A 112 -6.18 -15.54 7.14
N THR A 113 -5.66 -15.49 8.35
CA THR A 113 -5.82 -16.56 9.36
C THR A 113 -7.15 -16.41 10.11
N TYR A 114 -7.55 -15.18 10.38
CA TYR A 114 -8.78 -14.86 11.10
C TYR A 114 -9.90 -14.58 10.10
N LEU A 115 -10.75 -15.58 9.85
CA LEU A 115 -11.78 -15.57 8.81
C LEU A 115 -12.98 -14.66 9.10
N PHE A 116 -13.06 -14.06 10.27
CA PHE A 116 -14.09 -13.07 10.60
C PHE A 116 -13.77 -11.67 10.00
N GLU A 117 -12.56 -11.46 9.51
CA GLU A 117 -12.17 -10.25 8.80
C GLU A 117 -12.37 -10.44 7.29
N ASP A 118 -13.01 -9.47 6.64
CA ASP A 118 -13.23 -9.47 5.20
C ASP A 118 -12.38 -8.40 4.49
N THR A 119 -12.55 -8.23 3.18
CA THR A 119 -11.82 -7.24 2.37
C THR A 119 -12.33 -5.79 2.54
N GLY A 120 -13.39 -5.57 3.30
CA GLY A 120 -13.99 -4.26 3.52
C GLY A 120 -14.87 -3.76 2.38
N GLY A 121 -15.16 -4.57 1.35
CA GLY A 121 -16.03 -4.15 0.27
C GLY A 121 -16.20 -5.18 -0.85
N PRO A 122 -17.16 -4.93 -1.76
CA PRO A 122 -17.44 -5.79 -2.91
C PRO A 122 -16.47 -5.48 -4.06
N PHE A 123 -15.24 -5.97 -3.94
CA PHE A 123 -14.16 -5.73 -4.89
C PHE A 123 -14.00 -6.89 -5.88
N TYR A 124 -13.70 -6.54 -7.14
CA TYR A 124 -13.62 -7.48 -8.25
C TYR A 124 -12.45 -7.13 -9.18
N LEU A 125 -11.93 -8.16 -9.86
CA LEU A 125 -10.89 -8.03 -10.88
C LEU A 125 -11.46 -7.79 -12.29
N ASP A 126 -12.77 -7.86 -12.44
CA ASP A 126 -13.47 -7.67 -13.70
C ASP A 126 -14.70 -6.76 -13.56
N GLU A 127 -15.03 -6.05 -14.62
CA GLU A 127 -16.17 -5.13 -14.65
C GLU A 127 -17.53 -5.87 -14.52
N ALA A 128 -17.60 -7.14 -14.91
CA ALA A 128 -18.80 -7.94 -14.73
C ALA A 128 -19.10 -8.32 -13.28
N GLY A 129 -18.11 -8.15 -12.37
CA GLY A 129 -18.22 -8.50 -10.96
C GLY A 129 -18.33 -10.00 -10.73
N GLN A 130 -17.61 -10.80 -11.51
CA GLN A 130 -17.60 -12.26 -11.44
C GLN A 130 -16.34 -12.80 -10.76
N LEU A 131 -15.20 -12.11 -10.92
CA LEU A 131 -13.93 -12.48 -10.33
C LEU A 131 -13.68 -11.63 -9.06
N VAL A 132 -13.91 -12.22 -7.91
CA VAL A 132 -13.70 -11.54 -6.61
C VAL A 132 -12.23 -11.19 -6.45
N ASP A 133 -11.95 -9.95 -6.06
CA ASP A 133 -10.61 -9.51 -5.67
C ASP A 133 -10.40 -9.72 -4.17
N LEU A 134 -9.43 -10.55 -3.82
CA LEU A 134 -9.03 -10.81 -2.44
C LEU A 134 -7.95 -9.85 -1.96
N LEU A 135 -7.53 -8.89 -2.78
CA LEU A 135 -6.49 -7.89 -2.47
C LEU A 135 -5.21 -8.52 -1.90
N PRO A 136 -4.55 -9.43 -2.64
CA PRO A 136 -3.34 -10.09 -2.15
C PRO A 136 -2.14 -9.15 -2.05
N ASP A 137 -2.25 -7.94 -2.58
CA ASP A 137 -1.25 -6.88 -2.52
C ASP A 137 -1.40 -5.96 -1.29
N ASP A 138 -2.44 -6.15 -0.48
CA ASP A 138 -2.60 -5.40 0.76
C ASP A 138 -1.47 -5.74 1.73
N GLN A 139 -0.63 -4.73 1.98
CA GLN A 139 0.58 -4.85 2.80
C GLN A 139 0.69 -3.70 3.80
N ALA A 140 1.39 -3.96 4.87
CA ALA A 140 1.65 -3.01 5.94
C ALA A 140 3.16 -2.84 6.16
N LEU A 141 3.53 -1.75 6.82
CA LEU A 141 4.89 -1.46 7.24
C LEU A 141 4.96 -1.54 8.76
N TRP A 142 6.09 -2.00 9.30
CA TRP A 142 6.37 -1.89 10.71
C TRP A 142 7.73 -1.25 10.96
N ILE A 143 7.83 -0.61 12.13
CA ILE A 143 9.05 0.00 12.64
C ILE A 143 9.33 -0.57 14.03
N ASN A 144 10.50 -1.16 14.21
CA ASN A 144 10.99 -1.58 15.51
C ASN A 144 11.49 -0.37 16.28
N THR A 145 10.94 -0.12 17.47
CA THR A 145 11.38 0.94 18.37
C THR A 145 11.72 0.37 19.75
N PRO A 146 12.45 1.09 20.61
CA PRO A 146 12.72 0.65 21.98
C PRO A 146 11.45 0.42 22.82
N GLN A 147 10.31 1.02 22.44
CA GLN A 147 9.03 0.88 23.12
C GLN A 147 8.15 -0.26 22.54
N GLY A 148 8.56 -0.86 21.42
CA GLY A 148 7.83 -1.89 20.71
C GLY A 148 7.60 -1.54 19.24
N LEU A 149 6.73 -2.30 18.58
CA LEU A 149 6.39 -2.13 17.17
C LEU A 149 5.47 -0.92 16.95
N VAL A 150 5.83 -0.06 16.03
CA VAL A 150 4.91 0.90 15.40
C VAL A 150 4.50 0.32 14.05
N ILE A 151 3.21 0.10 13.87
CA ILE A 151 2.63 -0.50 12.66
C ILE A 151 1.96 0.60 11.84
N VAL A 152 2.25 0.68 10.55
CA VAL A 152 1.64 1.63 9.62
C VAL A 152 0.80 0.85 8.61
N LEU A 153 -0.49 1.15 8.59
CA LEU A 153 -1.49 0.50 7.74
C LEU A 153 -1.90 1.41 6.58
N GLY A 154 -2.20 0.82 5.43
CA GLY A 154 -3.04 1.42 4.41
C GLY A 154 -4.52 1.20 4.75
N CYS A 155 -5.33 0.73 3.76
CA CYS A 155 -6.72 0.35 4.04
C CYS A 155 -6.87 -0.90 4.90
N CYS A 156 -5.82 -1.70 5.01
CA CYS A 156 -5.81 -2.95 5.79
C CYS A 156 -6.90 -3.95 5.35
N HIS A 157 -7.01 -4.15 4.04
CA HIS A 157 -7.98 -5.07 3.43
C HIS A 157 -7.81 -6.53 3.83
N SER A 158 -6.64 -6.89 4.35
CA SER A 158 -6.38 -8.21 4.92
C SER A 158 -6.96 -8.38 6.32
N GLY A 159 -7.40 -7.28 6.94
CA GLY A 159 -7.90 -7.22 8.31
C GLY A 159 -6.82 -6.79 9.30
N VAL A 160 -7.23 -5.99 10.28
CA VAL A 160 -6.32 -5.43 11.29
C VAL A 160 -5.72 -6.53 12.16
N VAL A 161 -6.54 -7.50 12.59
CA VAL A 161 -6.07 -8.61 13.44
C VAL A 161 -5.12 -9.52 12.68
N ASN A 162 -5.45 -9.87 11.41
CA ASN A 162 -4.57 -10.63 10.55
C ASN A 162 -3.20 -9.94 10.38
N THR A 163 -3.22 -8.63 10.09
CA THR A 163 -2.00 -7.85 9.83
C THR A 163 -1.15 -7.72 11.09
N VAL A 164 -1.75 -7.36 12.21
CA VAL A 164 -1.06 -7.17 13.48
C VAL A 164 -0.43 -8.48 13.98
N GLU A 165 -1.19 -9.57 13.97
CA GLU A 165 -0.67 -10.86 14.41
C GLU A 165 0.44 -11.39 13.48
N TYR A 166 0.30 -11.17 12.17
CA TYR A 166 1.37 -11.52 11.24
C TYR A 166 2.66 -10.74 11.50
N ILE A 167 2.57 -9.41 11.69
CA ILE A 167 3.74 -8.58 12.02
C ILE A 167 4.37 -9.01 13.36
N ARG A 168 3.56 -9.32 14.37
CA ARG A 168 4.07 -9.85 15.64
C ARG A 168 4.82 -11.16 15.47
N GLN A 169 4.31 -12.08 14.67
CA GLN A 169 5.00 -13.36 14.37
C GLN A 169 6.34 -13.13 13.69
N LEU A 170 6.41 -12.17 12.74
CA LEU A 170 7.65 -11.80 12.07
C LEU A 170 8.71 -11.18 13.01
N ASN A 171 8.26 -10.67 14.16
CA ASN A 171 9.09 -9.97 15.15
C ASN A 171 9.07 -10.69 16.53
N GLU A 172 9.06 -12.03 16.52
CA GLU A 172 9.20 -12.89 17.71
C GLU A 172 8.19 -12.56 18.84
N GLY A 173 7.02 -12.08 18.50
CA GLY A 173 5.97 -11.73 19.45
C GLY A 173 6.15 -10.38 20.15
N ALA A 174 6.96 -9.49 19.59
CA ALA A 174 7.21 -8.16 20.17
C ALA A 174 5.91 -7.40 20.50
N GLY A 175 5.96 -6.60 21.55
CA GLY A 175 4.85 -5.74 21.97
C GLY A 175 4.59 -4.61 20.97
N ILE A 176 3.35 -4.12 20.89
CA ILE A 176 2.94 -3.03 20.01
C ILE A 176 2.99 -1.72 20.79
N ALA A 177 3.76 -0.74 20.28
CA ALA A 177 3.83 0.62 20.80
C ALA A 177 2.73 1.51 20.19
N GLY A 178 2.35 1.28 18.92
CA GLY A 178 1.31 2.05 18.26
C GLY A 178 0.91 1.49 16.91
N ILE A 179 -0.28 1.88 16.45
CA ILE A 179 -0.81 1.58 15.11
C ILE A 179 -1.26 2.90 14.50
N ILE A 180 -0.90 3.16 13.25
CA ILE A 180 -1.26 4.34 12.47
C ILE A 180 -1.86 3.85 11.14
N GLY A 181 -3.01 4.42 10.73
CA GLY A 181 -3.67 4.10 9.46
C GLY A 181 -5.04 4.72 9.34
#